data_ca372b9415d841bd4e03b885538a9580
#
_entry.id   ca372b9415d841bd4e03b885538a9580
#
_cell.length_a   1.000
_cell.length_b   1.000
_cell.length_c   1.000
_cell.angle_alpha   90.00
_cell.angle_beta   90.00
_cell.angle_gamma   90.00
#
_symmetry.space_group_name_H-M   'P 1'
#
loop_
_entity.id
_entity.type
_entity.pdbx_description
1 polymer ?
#
loop_
_entity_poly.entity_id
_entity_poly.type
_entity_poly.pdbx_seq_one_letter_code
_entity_poly.pdbx_strand_id
1 'polypeptide(L)'
;MNIVEVSRERANAGHLPLHRQLAEMLVLQLRYSIGPGFYHAARLWRRDIPFRDKTRYLVGHRYLRAVRKINNPAYHKLSQHKVAEKALLTMFSIPTAEFHGYYHPYGGRTNDGSPLTSADEFLALVEKHAIPAMAIKMPEGSCSTGFDIIDMTGINDGRIFSRSLNREITAADYLTQKCREFKDQGIVMEAVIHQHPDMAALNDSSVNTVRMWVRQSGPEVRVKSALLKIGHPESLADTSTTGGLVVPVRLSDGTPGKPHFRPPPAGEMSGERFDRRLLEGFTLPRWQESLELARSCLPVFPNLDFAGMDVAITADGPLIVELNVQPDCRHAARVGIPTADLLSG
;
A
#
# COMPACT_ATOMS: atom_id res chain seq x y z
N MET A 1 6.46 -4.92 -24.76
CA MET A 1 6.93 -3.52 -24.93
C MET A 1 8.12 -3.53 -25.87
N ASN A 2 8.01 -2.85 -27.02
CA ASN A 2 9.14 -2.68 -27.95
C ASN A 2 10.07 -1.57 -27.39
N ILE A 3 11.18 -1.99 -26.78
CA ILE A 3 12.13 -1.09 -26.08
C ILE A 3 12.71 -0.02 -27.03
N VAL A 4 13.00 -0.39 -28.26
CA VAL A 4 13.60 0.51 -29.26
C VAL A 4 12.61 1.60 -29.66
N GLU A 5 11.36 1.22 -29.89
CA GLU A 5 10.28 2.13 -30.27
C GLU A 5 10.00 3.15 -29.16
N VAL A 6 9.79 2.68 -27.91
CA VAL A 6 9.58 3.55 -26.75
C VAL A 6 10.79 4.47 -26.52
N SER A 7 12.03 3.97 -26.68
CA SER A 7 13.23 4.82 -26.55
C SER A 7 13.32 5.87 -27.64
N ARG A 8 12.89 5.55 -28.88
CA ARG A 8 12.83 6.52 -29.99
C ARG A 8 11.79 7.61 -29.72
N GLU A 9 10.60 7.25 -29.25
CA GLU A 9 9.58 8.23 -28.86
C GLU A 9 10.10 9.21 -27.79
N ARG A 10 10.80 8.69 -26.77
CA ARG A 10 11.42 9.54 -25.73
C ARG A 10 12.51 10.45 -26.27
N ALA A 11 13.33 9.94 -27.20
CA ALA A 11 14.34 10.76 -27.88
C ALA A 11 13.70 11.90 -28.70
N ASN A 12 12.64 11.60 -29.45
CA ASN A 12 11.88 12.58 -30.22
C ASN A 12 11.18 13.62 -29.33
N ALA A 13 10.81 13.24 -28.09
CA ALA A 13 10.26 14.15 -27.07
C ALA A 13 11.34 15.02 -26.36
N GLY A 14 12.59 15.06 -26.86
CA GLY A 14 13.66 15.91 -26.37
C GLY A 14 14.49 15.35 -25.22
N HIS A 15 14.34 14.07 -24.90
CA HIS A 15 15.12 13.38 -23.86
C HIS A 15 16.45 12.81 -24.41
N LEU A 16 17.08 11.87 -23.69
CA LEU A 16 18.34 11.28 -24.15
C LEU A 16 18.19 10.64 -25.53
N PRO A 17 19.15 10.81 -26.45
CA PRO A 17 19.08 10.21 -27.78
C PRO A 17 19.09 8.67 -27.69
N LEU A 18 18.48 8.02 -28.68
CA LEU A 18 18.25 6.57 -28.71
C LEU A 18 19.51 5.75 -28.39
N HIS A 19 20.63 6.06 -29.10
CA HIS A 19 21.90 5.32 -28.92
C HIS A 19 22.41 5.42 -27.47
N ARG A 20 22.27 6.58 -26.82
CA ARG A 20 22.68 6.77 -25.45
C ARG A 20 21.75 6.03 -24.47
N GLN A 21 20.44 6.02 -24.71
CA GLN A 21 19.50 5.23 -23.90
C GLN A 21 19.85 3.74 -23.96
N LEU A 22 20.13 3.21 -25.15
CA LEU A 22 20.52 1.79 -25.35
C LEU A 22 21.83 1.46 -24.65
N ALA A 23 22.85 2.32 -24.78
CA ALA A 23 24.14 2.14 -24.12
C ALA A 23 23.99 2.18 -22.57
N GLU A 24 23.24 3.15 -22.05
CA GLU A 24 22.96 3.23 -20.61
C GLU A 24 22.22 1.98 -20.11
N MET A 25 21.19 1.52 -20.83
CA MET A 25 20.45 0.30 -20.46
C MET A 25 21.36 -0.94 -20.42
N LEU A 26 22.27 -1.07 -21.39
CA LEU A 26 23.24 -2.18 -21.40
C LEU A 26 24.15 -2.14 -20.17
N VAL A 27 24.76 -0.99 -19.88
CA VAL A 27 25.64 -0.83 -18.71
C VAL A 27 24.89 -1.04 -17.39
N LEU A 28 23.69 -0.46 -17.28
CA LEU A 28 22.84 -0.58 -16.10
C LEU A 28 22.39 -2.04 -15.88
N GLN A 29 22.06 -2.76 -16.94
CA GLN A 29 21.72 -4.19 -16.85
C GLN A 29 22.90 -5.03 -16.40
N LEU A 30 24.07 -4.88 -17.03
CA LEU A 30 25.23 -5.72 -16.76
C LEU A 30 25.86 -5.46 -15.38
N ARG A 31 25.95 -4.19 -14.98
CA ARG A 31 26.66 -3.82 -13.74
C ARG A 31 25.73 -3.63 -12.53
N TYR A 32 24.47 -3.25 -12.75
CA TYR A 32 23.56 -2.84 -11.69
C TYR A 32 22.27 -3.66 -11.63
N SER A 33 22.09 -4.62 -12.58
CA SER A 33 20.88 -5.44 -12.71
C SER A 33 19.59 -4.61 -12.98
N ILE A 34 19.75 -3.40 -13.50
CA ILE A 34 18.65 -2.50 -13.86
C ILE A 34 18.27 -2.79 -15.31
N GLY A 35 17.23 -3.60 -15.51
CA GLY A 35 16.74 -3.96 -16.83
C GLY A 35 16.01 -2.84 -17.57
N PRO A 36 15.80 -3.00 -18.90
CA PRO A 36 15.13 -1.99 -19.72
C PRO A 36 13.72 -1.62 -19.23
N GLY A 37 12.94 -2.61 -18.75
CA GLY A 37 11.62 -2.34 -18.19
C GLY A 37 11.66 -1.41 -16.97
N PHE A 38 12.61 -1.62 -16.05
CA PHE A 38 12.81 -0.72 -14.91
C PHE A 38 13.35 0.65 -15.36
N TYR A 39 14.28 0.70 -16.32
CA TYR A 39 14.82 1.93 -16.89
C TYR A 39 13.70 2.86 -17.38
N HIS A 40 12.73 2.31 -18.11
CA HIS A 40 11.59 3.07 -18.60
C HIS A 40 10.59 3.43 -17.48
N ALA A 41 10.29 2.51 -16.57
CA ALA A 41 9.38 2.75 -15.45
C ALA A 41 9.90 3.83 -14.49
N ALA A 42 11.20 3.81 -14.21
CA ALA A 42 11.89 4.81 -13.38
C ALA A 42 12.26 6.10 -14.14
N ARG A 43 11.88 6.19 -15.42
CA ARG A 43 12.15 7.37 -16.29
C ARG A 43 13.64 7.76 -16.39
N LEU A 44 14.52 6.79 -16.33
CA LEU A 44 15.97 7.02 -16.37
C LEU A 44 16.47 7.54 -17.73
N TRP A 45 15.61 7.54 -18.74
CA TRP A 45 15.82 8.16 -20.05
C TRP A 45 15.80 9.68 -20.05
N ARG A 46 15.46 10.34 -18.92
CA ARG A 46 15.42 11.79 -18.80
C ARG A 46 16.85 12.38 -18.88
N ARG A 47 16.97 13.51 -19.54
CA ARG A 47 18.25 14.20 -19.76
C ARG A 47 18.80 14.86 -18.50
N ASP A 48 17.89 15.27 -17.59
CA ASP A 48 18.19 15.94 -16.33
C ASP A 48 18.67 14.99 -15.22
N ILE A 49 18.64 13.66 -15.43
CA ILE A 49 19.14 12.69 -14.45
C ILE A 49 20.58 12.28 -14.84
N PRO A 50 21.60 12.65 -14.02
CA PRO A 50 22.97 12.22 -14.26
C PRO A 50 23.11 10.69 -14.20
N PHE A 51 24.01 10.12 -15.00
CA PHE A 51 24.21 8.65 -15.02
C PHE A 51 24.56 8.08 -13.64
N ARG A 52 25.35 8.81 -12.85
CA ARG A 52 25.68 8.45 -11.47
C ARG A 52 24.44 8.22 -10.60
N ASP A 53 23.42 9.05 -10.74
CA ASP A 53 22.20 8.93 -9.93
C ASP A 53 21.34 7.75 -10.37
N LYS A 54 21.40 7.37 -11.67
CA LYS A 54 20.74 6.17 -12.19
C LYS A 54 21.29 4.88 -11.57
N THR A 55 22.57 4.86 -11.17
CA THR A 55 23.21 3.70 -10.53
C THR A 55 22.78 3.51 -9.07
N ARG A 56 22.11 4.49 -8.45
CA ARG A 56 21.62 4.43 -7.06
C ARG A 56 20.29 3.68 -6.93
N TYR A 57 19.69 3.24 -8.03
CA TYR A 57 18.52 2.39 -8.00
C TYR A 57 18.91 0.93 -7.75
N LEU A 58 18.61 0.42 -6.56
CA LEU A 58 18.72 -1.00 -6.27
C LEU A 58 17.44 -1.70 -6.69
N VAL A 59 17.56 -2.82 -7.42
CA VAL A 59 16.42 -3.58 -7.94
C VAL A 59 16.60 -5.08 -7.72
N GLY A 60 15.50 -5.82 -7.75
CA GLY A 60 15.48 -7.28 -7.68
C GLY A 60 16.28 -7.80 -6.47
N HIS A 61 17.16 -8.77 -6.72
CA HIS A 61 17.96 -9.42 -5.68
C HIS A 61 18.89 -8.46 -4.92
N ARG A 62 19.39 -7.39 -5.57
CA ARG A 62 20.25 -6.40 -4.91
C ARG A 62 19.48 -5.59 -3.88
N TYR A 63 18.26 -5.18 -4.22
CA TYR A 63 17.37 -4.49 -3.29
C TYR A 63 16.98 -5.40 -2.12
N LEU A 64 16.50 -6.62 -2.42
CA LEU A 64 16.12 -7.58 -1.38
C LEU A 64 17.27 -7.93 -0.45
N ARG A 65 18.50 -8.08 -0.97
CA ARG A 65 19.68 -8.31 -0.15
C ARG A 65 19.99 -7.13 0.76
N ALA A 66 19.84 -5.89 0.26
CA ALA A 66 20.07 -4.68 1.06
C ALA A 66 19.00 -4.56 2.16
N VAL A 67 17.73 -4.78 1.87
CA VAL A 67 16.64 -4.79 2.85
C VAL A 67 16.87 -5.86 3.93
N ARG A 68 17.24 -7.09 3.56
CA ARG A 68 17.51 -8.20 4.51
C ARG A 68 18.70 -7.96 5.44
N LYS A 69 19.61 -7.06 5.07
CA LYS A 69 20.69 -6.63 5.98
C LYS A 69 20.22 -5.64 7.03
N ILE A 70 19.13 -4.92 6.74
CA ILE A 70 18.52 -3.91 7.60
C ILE A 70 17.44 -4.57 8.46
N ASN A 71 16.56 -5.35 7.83
CA ASN A 71 15.47 -6.07 8.47
C ASN A 71 15.87 -7.53 8.65
N ASN A 72 15.86 -8.03 9.87
CA ASN A 72 16.09 -9.45 10.12
C ASN A 72 14.93 -10.29 9.57
N PRO A 73 15.16 -11.21 8.60
CA PRO A 73 14.09 -12.00 7.99
C PRO A 73 13.25 -12.82 8.96
N ALA A 74 13.82 -13.24 10.12
CA ALA A 74 13.09 -13.99 11.14
C ALA A 74 11.92 -13.19 11.75
N TYR A 75 11.96 -11.86 11.67
CA TYR A 75 10.94 -10.97 12.22
C TYR A 75 9.94 -10.43 11.17
N HIS A 76 10.11 -10.77 9.89
CA HIS A 76 9.23 -10.27 8.83
C HIS A 76 7.76 -10.64 9.06
N LYS A 77 7.47 -11.80 9.66
CA LYS A 77 6.11 -12.26 9.94
C LYS A 77 5.35 -11.38 10.94
N LEU A 78 6.03 -10.59 11.76
CA LEU A 78 5.39 -9.63 12.66
C LEU A 78 4.54 -8.59 11.91
N SER A 79 4.94 -8.24 10.70
CA SER A 79 4.20 -7.30 9.86
C SER A 79 3.48 -7.98 8.69
N GLN A 80 4.02 -9.11 8.19
CA GLN A 80 3.41 -9.82 7.06
C GLN A 80 2.11 -10.56 7.43
N HIS A 81 1.90 -10.86 8.71
CA HIS A 81 0.67 -11.47 9.21
C HIS A 81 -0.17 -10.42 9.93
N LYS A 82 -1.30 -10.03 9.35
CA LYS A 82 -2.12 -8.89 9.81
C LYS A 82 -2.59 -8.99 11.27
N VAL A 83 -2.85 -10.19 11.78
CA VAL A 83 -3.20 -10.35 13.21
C VAL A 83 -2.02 -10.03 14.10
N ALA A 84 -0.80 -10.49 13.76
CA ALA A 84 0.41 -10.17 14.53
C ALA A 84 0.76 -8.67 14.47
N GLU A 85 0.65 -8.08 13.28
CA GLU A 85 0.81 -6.64 13.09
C GLU A 85 -0.17 -5.84 13.96
N LYS A 86 -1.46 -6.15 13.89
CA LYS A 86 -2.49 -5.50 14.71
C LYS A 86 -2.24 -5.64 16.20
N ALA A 87 -1.85 -6.83 16.65
CA ALA A 87 -1.54 -7.06 18.06
C ALA A 87 -0.42 -6.15 18.55
N LEU A 88 0.66 -5.99 17.77
CA LEU A 88 1.75 -5.08 18.12
C LEU A 88 1.30 -3.61 18.09
N LEU A 89 0.60 -3.18 17.04
CA LEU A 89 0.12 -1.81 16.95
C LEU A 89 -0.78 -1.46 18.13
N THR A 90 -1.74 -2.32 18.46
CA THR A 90 -2.67 -2.11 19.59
C THR A 90 -1.96 -2.14 20.94
N MET A 91 -1.03 -3.09 21.15
CA MET A 91 -0.28 -3.21 22.40
C MET A 91 0.53 -1.95 22.71
N PHE A 92 1.08 -1.30 21.69
CA PHE A 92 1.88 -0.08 21.82
C PHE A 92 1.07 1.21 21.55
N SER A 93 -0.26 1.13 21.51
CA SER A 93 -1.15 2.28 21.29
C SER A 93 -0.84 3.05 19.99
N ILE A 94 -0.39 2.35 18.96
CA ILE A 94 -0.23 2.94 17.61
C ILE A 94 -1.59 2.97 16.92
N PRO A 95 -2.10 4.14 16.50
CA PRO A 95 -3.38 4.26 15.82
C PRO A 95 -3.47 3.38 14.57
N THR A 96 -4.49 2.53 14.53
CA THR A 96 -4.81 1.62 13.44
C THR A 96 -6.32 1.36 13.41
N ALA A 97 -6.87 0.82 12.31
CA ALA A 97 -8.27 0.43 12.27
C ALA A 97 -8.60 -0.55 13.41
N GLU A 98 -9.75 -0.38 14.04
CA GLU A 98 -10.19 -1.27 15.12
C GLU A 98 -10.24 -2.71 14.62
N PHE A 99 -9.64 -3.62 15.39
CA PHE A 99 -9.66 -5.05 15.11
C PHE A 99 -10.89 -5.68 15.76
N HIS A 100 -11.83 -6.18 14.98
CA HIS A 100 -13.01 -6.86 15.48
C HIS A 100 -12.75 -8.34 15.77
N GLY A 101 -11.92 -9.00 14.94
CA GLY A 101 -11.59 -10.39 15.15
C GLY A 101 -10.84 -11.04 13.99
N TYR A 102 -10.43 -12.24 14.27
CA TYR A 102 -9.86 -13.19 13.33
C TYR A 102 -10.76 -14.41 13.26
N TYR A 103 -11.51 -14.59 12.18
CA TYR A 103 -12.31 -15.76 11.94
C TYR A 103 -11.44 -16.91 11.41
N HIS A 104 -11.56 -18.06 12.04
CA HIS A 104 -10.95 -19.31 11.57
C HIS A 104 -11.74 -20.50 12.13
N PRO A 105 -12.12 -21.50 11.32
CA PRO A 105 -12.99 -22.60 11.75
C PRO A 105 -12.53 -23.37 13.00
N TYR A 106 -11.23 -23.36 13.27
CA TYR A 106 -10.66 -24.15 14.38
C TYR A 106 -10.03 -23.30 15.49
N GLY A 107 -9.83 -22.02 15.31
CA GLY A 107 -9.08 -21.24 16.29
C GLY A 107 -9.29 -19.73 16.23
N GLY A 108 -10.34 -19.28 15.54
CA GLY A 108 -10.70 -17.87 15.44
C GLY A 108 -11.06 -17.25 16.79
N ARG A 109 -10.76 -15.96 16.94
CA ARG A 109 -11.02 -15.17 18.14
C ARG A 109 -11.45 -13.77 17.79
N THR A 110 -12.36 -13.21 18.58
CA THR A 110 -12.69 -11.80 18.61
C THR A 110 -11.61 -11.00 19.34
N ASN A 111 -11.72 -9.69 19.34
CA ASN A 111 -10.79 -8.80 20.05
C ASN A 111 -10.80 -9.04 21.59
N ASP A 112 -11.93 -9.45 22.16
CA ASP A 112 -12.07 -9.77 23.59
C ASP A 112 -11.70 -11.23 23.93
N GLY A 113 -11.21 -12.01 22.95
CA GLY A 113 -10.78 -13.39 23.09
C GLY A 113 -11.90 -14.42 22.99
N SER A 114 -13.16 -14.02 22.76
CA SER A 114 -14.28 -14.94 22.54
C SER A 114 -14.08 -15.75 21.26
N PRO A 115 -14.63 -16.97 21.15
CA PRO A 115 -14.56 -17.75 19.91
C PRO A 115 -15.15 -17.03 18.72
N LEU A 116 -14.53 -17.19 17.54
CA LEU A 116 -15.01 -16.72 16.25
C LEU A 116 -14.75 -17.79 15.19
N THR A 117 -15.47 -18.91 15.30
CA THR A 117 -15.25 -20.14 14.53
C THR A 117 -16.48 -20.55 13.70
N SER A 118 -17.62 -19.89 13.91
CA SER A 118 -18.87 -20.18 13.22
C SER A 118 -19.56 -18.91 12.72
N ALA A 119 -20.54 -19.06 11.84
CA ALA A 119 -21.37 -17.96 11.37
C ALA A 119 -22.24 -17.37 12.48
N ASP A 120 -22.71 -18.21 13.42
CA ASP A 120 -23.52 -17.75 14.55
C ASP A 120 -22.69 -16.86 15.50
N GLU A 121 -21.44 -17.23 15.78
CA GLU A 121 -20.52 -16.41 16.58
C GLU A 121 -20.18 -15.09 15.86
N PHE A 122 -20.04 -15.12 14.53
CA PHE A 122 -19.86 -13.91 13.73
C PHE A 122 -21.09 -12.99 13.83
N LEU A 123 -22.30 -13.53 13.67
CA LEU A 123 -23.54 -12.73 13.78
C LEU A 123 -23.72 -12.18 15.19
N ALA A 124 -23.41 -12.97 16.23
CA ALA A 124 -23.43 -12.51 17.61
C ALA A 124 -22.43 -11.37 17.88
N LEU A 125 -21.23 -11.42 17.29
CA LEU A 125 -20.25 -10.32 17.36
C LEU A 125 -20.82 -9.04 16.74
N VAL A 126 -21.41 -9.14 15.55
CA VAL A 126 -22.00 -8.00 14.85
C VAL A 126 -23.14 -7.37 15.63
N GLU A 127 -24.05 -8.21 16.16
CA GLU A 127 -25.19 -7.76 16.97
C GLU A 127 -24.72 -7.11 18.27
N LYS A 128 -23.83 -7.76 19.03
CA LYS A 128 -23.30 -7.29 20.31
C LYS A 128 -22.68 -5.88 20.20
N HIS A 129 -21.98 -5.60 19.12
CA HIS A 129 -21.27 -4.34 18.93
C HIS A 129 -21.96 -3.40 17.94
N ALA A 130 -23.15 -3.74 17.45
CA ALA A 130 -23.92 -2.97 16.47
C ALA A 130 -23.06 -2.53 15.25
N ILE A 131 -22.25 -3.46 14.70
CA ILE A 131 -21.29 -3.16 13.64
C ILE A 131 -22.01 -3.00 12.30
N PRO A 132 -22.01 -1.80 11.69
CA PRO A 132 -22.76 -1.57 10.44
C PRO A 132 -22.05 -2.12 9.21
N ALA A 133 -20.73 -2.16 9.23
CA ALA A 133 -19.89 -2.66 8.13
C ALA A 133 -18.51 -3.10 8.64
N MET A 134 -17.86 -4.02 7.91
CA MET A 134 -16.52 -4.51 8.21
C MET A 134 -15.64 -4.55 6.96
N ALA A 135 -14.35 -4.26 7.14
CA ALA A 135 -13.31 -4.54 6.17
C ALA A 135 -12.78 -5.96 6.37
N ILE A 136 -12.77 -6.73 5.30
CA ILE A 136 -12.37 -8.14 5.26
C ILE A 136 -11.04 -8.28 4.53
N LYS A 137 -10.07 -8.90 5.19
CA LYS A 137 -8.70 -9.02 4.69
C LYS A 137 -8.14 -10.44 4.83
N MET A 138 -7.33 -10.85 3.86
CA MET A 138 -6.51 -12.05 3.99
C MET A 138 -5.41 -11.82 5.03
N PRO A 139 -5.16 -12.75 5.96
CA PRO A 139 -4.12 -12.61 6.99
C PRO A 139 -2.73 -12.36 6.42
N GLU A 140 -2.32 -13.11 5.40
CA GLU A 140 -1.04 -12.98 4.72
C GLU A 140 -1.24 -12.65 3.22
N GLY A 141 -1.94 -11.56 2.92
CA GLY A 141 -2.19 -11.08 1.57
C GLY A 141 -1.33 -9.87 1.20
N SER A 142 -1.17 -9.65 -0.09
CA SER A 142 -0.54 -8.47 -0.66
C SER A 142 -1.40 -7.88 -1.77
N CYS A 143 -1.18 -6.60 -2.10
CA CYS A 143 -1.88 -5.91 -3.19
C CYS A 143 -3.41 -5.97 -3.08
N SER A 144 -3.95 -5.92 -1.87
CA SER A 144 -5.39 -6.00 -1.58
C SER A 144 -6.09 -7.26 -2.14
N THR A 145 -5.34 -8.36 -2.27
CA THR A 145 -5.91 -9.64 -2.73
C THR A 145 -7.06 -10.06 -1.81
N GLY A 146 -8.24 -10.30 -2.39
CA GLY A 146 -9.42 -10.76 -1.68
C GLY A 146 -10.03 -9.72 -0.71
N PHE A 147 -9.58 -8.47 -0.73
CA PHE A 147 -10.16 -7.40 0.08
C PHE A 147 -11.64 -7.21 -0.25
N ASP A 148 -12.44 -7.04 0.78
CA ASP A 148 -13.86 -6.77 0.66
C ASP A 148 -14.31 -5.81 1.77
N ILE A 149 -15.43 -5.18 1.56
CA ILE A 149 -16.23 -4.52 2.60
C ILE A 149 -17.58 -5.21 2.61
N ILE A 150 -18.01 -5.65 3.79
CA ILE A 150 -19.33 -6.24 3.99
C ILE A 150 -20.19 -5.28 4.79
N ASP A 151 -21.42 -5.04 4.31
CA ASP A 151 -22.43 -4.27 5.01
C ASP A 151 -23.40 -5.22 5.71
N MET A 152 -23.81 -4.86 6.92
CA MET A 152 -24.63 -5.69 7.81
C MET A 152 -26.14 -5.40 7.68
N THR A 153 -26.57 -4.84 6.55
CA THR A 153 -27.98 -4.69 6.23
C THR A 153 -28.63 -6.06 6.07
N GLY A 154 -29.80 -6.30 6.64
CA GLY A 154 -30.47 -7.61 6.57
C GLY A 154 -29.93 -8.67 7.54
N ILE A 155 -29.17 -8.27 8.56
CA ILE A 155 -28.58 -9.19 9.52
C ILE A 155 -29.61 -10.06 10.27
N ASN A 156 -30.86 -9.59 10.42
CA ASN A 156 -31.94 -10.35 11.07
C ASN A 156 -32.21 -11.69 10.37
N ASP A 157 -31.88 -11.79 9.07
CA ASP A 157 -31.99 -13.01 8.27
C ASP A 157 -30.66 -13.75 8.13
N GLY A 158 -29.62 -13.36 8.90
CA GLY A 158 -28.27 -13.91 8.77
C GLY A 158 -27.58 -13.61 7.44
N ARG A 159 -28.01 -12.56 6.73
CA ARG A 159 -27.47 -12.13 5.44
C ARG A 159 -26.60 -10.89 5.60
N ILE A 160 -25.64 -10.77 4.71
CA ILE A 160 -24.75 -9.60 4.57
C ILE A 160 -24.72 -9.17 3.12
N PHE A 161 -24.38 -7.91 2.84
CA PHE A 161 -24.09 -7.46 1.48
C PHE A 161 -22.58 -7.38 1.28
N SER A 162 -22.03 -8.14 0.33
CA SER A 162 -20.62 -8.06 -0.05
C SER A 162 -20.43 -7.06 -1.17
N ARG A 163 -19.63 -6.01 -0.95
CA ARG A 163 -19.38 -5.00 -1.99
C ARG A 163 -18.54 -5.54 -3.14
N SER A 164 -17.60 -6.45 -2.87
CA SER A 164 -16.78 -7.05 -3.92
C SER A 164 -17.57 -8.01 -4.82
N LEU A 165 -18.57 -8.72 -4.27
CA LEU A 165 -19.48 -9.58 -5.02
C LEU A 165 -20.69 -8.83 -5.59
N ASN A 166 -20.94 -7.61 -5.12
CA ASN A 166 -22.09 -6.77 -5.43
C ASN A 166 -23.42 -7.52 -5.27
N ARG A 167 -23.57 -8.24 -4.15
CA ARG A 167 -24.79 -9.02 -3.84
C ARG A 167 -24.92 -9.34 -2.37
N GLU A 168 -26.15 -9.64 -1.95
CA GLU A 168 -26.42 -10.27 -0.68
C GLU A 168 -26.04 -11.77 -0.69
N ILE A 169 -25.55 -12.24 0.45
CA ILE A 169 -25.16 -13.63 0.68
C ILE A 169 -25.37 -13.95 2.16
N THR A 170 -25.63 -15.22 2.51
CA THR A 170 -25.66 -15.63 3.93
C THR A 170 -24.28 -15.50 4.55
N ALA A 171 -24.17 -15.14 5.83
CA ALA A 171 -22.91 -15.08 6.53
C ALA A 171 -22.14 -16.41 6.47
N ALA A 172 -22.83 -17.54 6.60
CA ALA A 172 -22.24 -18.88 6.52
C ALA A 172 -21.59 -19.18 5.16
N ASP A 173 -22.30 -18.87 4.05
CA ASP A 173 -21.76 -19.09 2.71
C ASP A 173 -20.59 -18.15 2.43
N TYR A 174 -20.71 -16.88 2.86
CA TYR A 174 -19.64 -15.89 2.70
C TYR A 174 -18.35 -16.31 3.42
N LEU A 175 -18.44 -16.65 4.69
CA LEU A 175 -17.28 -17.09 5.47
C LEU A 175 -16.64 -18.36 4.88
N THR A 176 -17.46 -19.31 4.44
CA THR A 176 -16.99 -20.52 3.76
C THR A 176 -16.27 -20.20 2.46
N GLN A 177 -16.86 -19.32 1.62
CA GLN A 177 -16.26 -18.87 0.36
C GLN A 177 -14.94 -18.15 0.59
N LYS A 178 -14.89 -17.22 1.55
CA LYS A 178 -13.67 -16.45 1.88
C LYS A 178 -12.57 -17.30 2.47
N CYS A 179 -12.88 -18.27 3.33
CA CYS A 179 -11.87 -19.22 3.83
C CYS A 179 -11.21 -19.98 2.68
N ARG A 180 -11.98 -20.49 1.72
CA ARG A 180 -11.42 -21.17 0.54
C ARG A 180 -10.58 -20.23 -0.32
N GLU A 181 -11.07 -19.01 -0.58
CA GLU A 181 -10.34 -17.98 -1.32
C GLU A 181 -8.99 -17.65 -0.65
N PHE A 182 -8.98 -17.58 0.67
CA PHE A 182 -7.80 -17.31 1.49
C PHE A 182 -6.97 -18.56 1.84
N LYS A 183 -7.23 -19.67 1.17
CA LYS A 183 -6.48 -20.94 1.34
C LYS A 183 -6.43 -21.39 2.80
N ASP A 184 -7.57 -21.31 3.46
CA ASP A 184 -7.78 -21.69 4.87
C ASP A 184 -6.87 -20.97 5.88
N GLN A 185 -6.36 -19.78 5.52
CA GLN A 185 -5.61 -18.93 6.45
C GLN A 185 -6.52 -18.21 7.46
N GLY A 186 -7.84 -18.30 7.31
CA GLY A 186 -8.81 -17.52 8.07
C GLY A 186 -9.03 -16.12 7.50
N ILE A 187 -9.75 -15.28 8.23
CA ILE A 187 -10.24 -13.97 7.77
C ILE A 187 -9.97 -12.94 8.87
N VAL A 188 -9.29 -11.86 8.54
CA VAL A 188 -9.12 -10.68 9.41
C VAL A 188 -10.29 -9.73 9.18
N MET A 189 -10.91 -9.30 10.27
CA MET A 189 -12.07 -8.42 10.32
C MET A 189 -11.72 -7.13 11.07
N GLU A 190 -11.87 -5.99 10.40
CA GLU A 190 -11.54 -4.67 10.94
C GLU A 190 -12.67 -3.68 10.69
N ALA A 191 -12.69 -2.60 11.47
CA ALA A 191 -13.56 -1.47 11.19
C ALA A 191 -13.25 -0.85 9.82
N VAL A 192 -14.28 -0.40 9.12
CA VAL A 192 -14.13 0.38 7.89
C VAL A 192 -13.51 1.73 8.22
N ILE A 193 -12.45 2.08 7.50
CA ILE A 193 -11.78 3.38 7.67
C ILE A 193 -12.57 4.44 6.91
N HIS A 194 -12.99 5.48 7.61
CA HIS A 194 -13.58 6.68 7.03
C HIS A 194 -12.50 7.76 6.88
N GLN A 195 -12.06 7.98 5.64
CA GLN A 195 -11.00 8.94 5.36
C GLN A 195 -11.46 10.39 5.56
N HIS A 196 -10.49 11.29 5.79
CA HIS A 196 -10.73 12.74 5.90
C HIS A 196 -11.51 13.26 4.68
N PRO A 197 -12.45 14.22 4.83
CA PRO A 197 -13.23 14.74 3.70
C PRO A 197 -12.37 15.23 2.52
N ASP A 198 -11.26 15.91 2.79
CA ASP A 198 -10.34 16.36 1.73
C ASP A 198 -9.69 15.19 0.99
N MET A 199 -9.43 14.07 1.68
CA MET A 199 -8.93 12.86 1.04
C MET A 199 -10.02 12.17 0.22
N ALA A 200 -11.25 12.15 0.71
CA ALA A 200 -12.41 11.61 0.00
C ALA A 200 -12.74 12.40 -1.27
N ALA A 201 -12.50 13.71 -1.27
CA ALA A 201 -12.66 14.56 -2.47
C ALA A 201 -11.73 14.17 -3.64
N LEU A 202 -10.60 13.49 -3.36
CA LEU A 202 -9.73 12.95 -4.41
C LEU A 202 -10.28 11.66 -5.03
N ASN A 203 -10.82 10.79 -4.20
CA ASN A 203 -11.52 9.56 -4.54
C ASN A 203 -12.20 9.00 -3.28
N ASP A 204 -13.47 8.73 -3.35
CA ASP A 204 -14.29 8.25 -2.22
C ASP A 204 -14.60 6.74 -2.27
N SER A 205 -14.34 6.09 -3.42
CA SER A 205 -14.62 4.66 -3.59
C SER A 205 -13.70 3.75 -2.78
N SER A 206 -12.50 4.25 -2.43
CA SER A 206 -11.52 3.55 -1.61
C SER A 206 -10.74 4.52 -0.73
N VAL A 207 -10.18 4.02 0.37
CA VAL A 207 -9.31 4.83 1.22
C VAL A 207 -8.03 5.18 0.46
N ASN A 208 -7.77 6.47 0.25
CA ASN A 208 -6.53 6.96 -0.31
C ASN A 208 -5.46 6.96 0.78
N THR A 209 -4.36 6.24 0.58
CA THR A 209 -3.31 6.12 1.59
C THR A 209 -2.03 6.86 1.21
N VAL A 210 -1.26 7.21 2.21
CA VAL A 210 0.09 7.75 2.02
C VAL A 210 1.10 6.66 2.32
N ARG A 211 1.81 6.16 1.29
CA ARG A 211 2.97 5.30 1.48
C ARG A 211 4.14 6.13 1.97
N MET A 212 4.60 5.86 3.19
CA MET A 212 5.80 6.46 3.79
C MET A 212 6.92 5.44 3.90
N TRP A 213 8.11 5.76 3.41
CA TRP A 213 9.30 4.94 3.66
C TRP A 213 10.00 5.47 4.91
N VAL A 214 10.07 4.62 5.92
CA VAL A 214 10.63 4.94 7.23
C VAL A 214 11.88 4.11 7.46
N ARG A 215 12.95 4.75 7.94
CA ARG A 215 14.24 4.13 8.26
C ARG A 215 14.64 4.49 9.67
N GLN A 216 14.95 3.47 10.47
CA GLN A 216 15.54 3.61 11.78
C GLN A 216 17.06 3.33 11.72
N SER A 217 17.85 4.19 12.30
CA SER A 217 19.31 4.02 12.41
C SER A 217 19.74 4.37 13.83
N GLY A 218 19.96 3.36 14.65
CA GLY A 218 20.14 3.55 16.09
C GLY A 218 18.91 4.21 16.72
N PRO A 219 19.07 5.30 17.49
CA PRO A 219 17.93 6.00 18.11
C PRO A 219 17.13 6.87 17.12
N GLU A 220 17.67 7.12 15.95
CA GLU A 220 17.05 8.04 14.99
C GLU A 220 16.09 7.33 14.05
N VAL A 221 14.85 7.83 13.95
CA VAL A 221 13.82 7.37 13.02
C VAL A 221 13.46 8.49 12.05
N ARG A 222 13.63 8.24 10.75
CA ARG A 222 13.39 9.23 9.70
C ARG A 222 12.38 8.73 8.68
N VAL A 223 11.42 9.57 8.31
CA VAL A 223 10.66 9.39 7.08
C VAL A 223 11.55 9.84 5.93
N LYS A 224 11.94 8.90 5.08
CA LYS A 224 12.87 9.13 3.95
C LYS A 224 12.18 9.69 2.73
N SER A 225 10.91 9.33 2.54
CA SER A 225 10.08 9.79 1.42
C SER A 225 8.62 9.42 1.64
N ALA A 226 7.73 10.06 0.89
CA ALA A 226 6.31 9.78 0.89
C ALA A 226 5.71 9.86 -0.52
N LEU A 227 4.67 9.06 -0.76
CA LEU A 227 3.81 9.18 -1.92
C LEU A 227 2.34 8.98 -1.52
N LEU A 228 1.46 9.75 -2.12
CA LEU A 228 0.02 9.57 -2.03
C LEU A 228 -0.41 8.53 -3.07
N LYS A 229 -1.19 7.55 -2.64
CA LYS A 229 -1.87 6.57 -3.50
C LYS A 229 -3.34 6.96 -3.59
N ILE A 230 -3.84 7.14 -4.80
CA ILE A 230 -5.24 7.44 -5.06
C ILE A 230 -5.82 6.25 -5.84
N GLY A 231 -6.89 5.66 -5.32
CA GLY A 231 -7.52 4.52 -5.94
C GLY A 231 -8.24 4.86 -7.25
N HIS A 232 -8.60 3.82 -8.01
CA HIS A 232 -9.48 3.97 -9.16
C HIS A 232 -10.93 4.13 -8.66
N PRO A 233 -11.78 4.98 -9.28
CA PRO A 233 -13.15 5.23 -8.84
C PRO A 233 -14.06 4.00 -8.72
N GLU A 234 -13.69 2.89 -9.35
CA GLU A 234 -14.45 1.63 -9.31
C GLU A 234 -13.78 0.55 -8.43
N SER A 235 -12.74 0.93 -7.66
CA SER A 235 -11.98 -0.01 -6.84
C SER A 235 -12.24 0.21 -5.36
N LEU A 236 -12.41 -0.88 -4.61
CA LEU A 236 -12.48 -0.84 -3.15
C LEU A 236 -11.14 -0.58 -2.48
N ALA A 237 -10.03 -0.56 -3.24
CA ALA A 237 -8.68 -0.37 -2.72
C ALA A 237 -7.83 0.55 -3.60
N ASP A 238 -6.89 1.26 -2.99
CA ASP A 238 -5.99 2.24 -3.63
C ASP A 238 -4.82 1.62 -4.40
N THR A 239 -4.94 0.36 -4.79
CA THR A 239 -3.85 -0.35 -5.46
C THR A 239 -3.60 0.16 -6.88
N SER A 240 -2.33 0.36 -7.23
CA SER A 240 -1.96 0.73 -8.60
C SER A 240 -2.16 -0.40 -9.63
N THR A 241 -2.49 -1.62 -9.19
CA THR A 241 -2.80 -2.74 -10.09
C THR A 241 -4.18 -2.61 -10.73
N THR A 242 -5.09 -1.90 -10.08
CA THR A 242 -6.46 -1.64 -10.55
C THR A 242 -6.61 -0.27 -11.21
N GLY A 243 -5.52 0.38 -11.64
CA GLY A 243 -5.56 1.66 -12.32
C GLY A 243 -5.40 2.89 -11.43
N GLY A 244 -5.16 2.71 -10.14
CA GLY A 244 -4.84 3.80 -9.21
C GLY A 244 -3.56 4.55 -9.61
N LEU A 245 -3.45 5.78 -9.16
CA LEU A 245 -2.30 6.64 -9.42
C LEU A 245 -1.45 6.85 -8.17
N VAL A 246 -0.19 7.24 -8.38
CA VAL A 246 0.74 7.59 -7.30
C VAL A 246 1.26 9.00 -7.51
N VAL A 247 1.33 9.76 -6.44
CA VAL A 247 1.74 11.16 -6.44
C VAL A 247 2.86 11.34 -5.41
N PRO A 248 4.06 11.81 -5.79
CA PRO A 248 5.09 12.11 -4.80
C PRO A 248 4.60 13.23 -3.87
N VAL A 249 4.95 13.13 -2.59
CA VAL A 249 4.58 14.13 -1.57
C VAL A 249 5.84 14.75 -1.03
N ARG A 250 5.85 16.09 -0.93
CA ARG A 250 6.95 16.85 -0.32
C ARG A 250 6.90 16.70 1.19
N LEU A 251 7.99 16.23 1.79
CA LEU A 251 8.03 15.92 3.22
C LEU A 251 7.87 17.15 4.13
N SER A 252 8.32 18.33 3.67
CA SER A 252 8.29 19.54 4.50
C SER A 252 6.88 20.03 4.84
N ASP A 253 5.92 19.83 3.94
CA ASP A 253 4.60 20.47 4.03
C ASP A 253 3.42 19.60 3.56
N GLY A 254 3.67 18.38 3.06
CA GLY A 254 2.60 17.50 2.58
C GLY A 254 2.02 17.88 1.22
N THR A 255 2.67 18.79 0.47
CA THR A 255 2.19 19.18 -0.86
C THR A 255 2.43 18.08 -1.89
N PRO A 256 1.41 17.62 -2.63
CA PRO A 256 1.58 16.64 -3.70
C PRO A 256 2.28 17.25 -4.93
N GLY A 257 3.12 16.45 -5.56
CA GLY A 257 3.78 16.78 -6.81
C GLY A 257 2.97 16.34 -8.05
N LYS A 258 3.67 16.09 -9.16
CA LYS A 258 3.01 15.62 -10.39
C LYS A 258 2.57 14.16 -10.25
N PRO A 259 1.31 13.85 -10.59
CA PRO A 259 0.80 12.48 -10.54
C PRO A 259 1.47 11.57 -11.59
N HIS A 260 1.64 10.30 -11.22
CA HIS A 260 2.20 9.26 -12.07
C HIS A 260 1.26 8.08 -12.14
N PHE A 261 0.85 7.76 -13.35
CA PHE A 261 0.04 6.58 -13.64
C PHE A 261 0.94 5.36 -13.91
N ARG A 262 0.49 4.19 -13.54
CA ARG A 262 1.09 2.96 -14.05
C ARG A 262 0.82 2.90 -15.56
N PRO A 263 1.84 2.72 -16.41
CA PRO A 263 1.58 2.48 -17.82
C PRO A 263 0.70 1.24 -17.94
N PRO A 264 -0.44 1.30 -18.64
CA PRO A 264 -1.24 0.12 -18.88
C PRO A 264 -0.44 -0.92 -19.67
N PRO A 265 -0.79 -2.21 -19.63
CA PRO A 265 -0.48 -3.11 -20.72
C PRO A 265 -1.01 -2.46 -21.99
N ALA A 266 -0.23 -2.50 -23.08
CA ALA A 266 -0.44 -1.75 -24.30
C ALA A 266 -1.93 -1.66 -24.70
N GLY A 267 -2.48 -0.45 -24.75
CA GLY A 267 -3.80 -0.16 -25.27
C GLY A 267 -4.80 0.56 -24.33
N GLU A 268 -4.55 0.64 -23.01
CA GLU A 268 -5.50 1.33 -22.11
C GLU A 268 -4.89 2.58 -21.47
N MET A 269 -5.45 3.72 -21.78
CA MET A 269 -5.11 5.03 -21.19
C MET A 269 -5.96 5.26 -19.94
N SER A 270 -5.45 4.87 -18.78
CA SER A 270 -6.14 5.11 -17.49
C SER A 270 -5.96 6.54 -16.94
N GLY A 271 -5.22 7.38 -17.64
CA GLY A 271 -4.90 8.75 -17.20
C GLY A 271 -6.00 9.80 -17.39
N GLU A 272 -7.04 9.50 -18.16
CA GLU A 272 -8.08 10.47 -18.50
C GLU A 272 -9.18 10.64 -17.43
N ARG A 273 -9.27 9.70 -16.46
CA ARG A 273 -10.33 9.69 -15.44
C ARG A 273 -10.01 10.46 -14.16
N PHE A 274 -8.77 10.88 -13.95
CA PHE A 274 -8.40 11.67 -12.77
C PHE A 274 -8.28 13.15 -13.10
N ASP A 275 -9.08 13.97 -12.46
CA ASP A 275 -8.98 15.43 -12.60
C ASP A 275 -7.76 15.95 -11.81
N ARG A 276 -6.69 16.28 -12.53
CA ARG A 276 -5.45 16.80 -11.95
C ARG A 276 -5.64 18.12 -11.21
N ARG A 277 -6.69 18.88 -11.51
CA ARG A 277 -7.02 20.13 -10.83
C ARG A 277 -7.33 19.90 -9.35
N LEU A 278 -7.78 18.70 -8.96
CA LEU A 278 -7.97 18.34 -7.56
C LEU A 278 -6.70 18.38 -6.71
N LEU A 279 -5.52 18.37 -7.34
CA LEU A 279 -4.23 18.50 -6.64
C LEU A 279 -3.69 19.94 -6.65
N GLU A 280 -4.33 20.88 -7.36
CA GLU A 280 -3.91 22.28 -7.41
C GLU A 280 -4.26 22.96 -6.08
N GLY A 281 -3.23 23.46 -5.38
CA GLY A 281 -3.40 24.04 -4.05
C GLY A 281 -3.72 23.05 -2.93
N PHE A 282 -3.81 21.75 -3.25
CA PHE A 282 -4.06 20.71 -2.25
C PHE A 282 -2.84 20.50 -1.36
N THR A 283 -3.09 20.30 -0.08
CA THR A 283 -2.10 19.88 0.91
C THR A 283 -2.73 18.76 1.74
N LEU A 284 -1.96 17.71 1.99
CA LEU A 284 -2.44 16.58 2.80
C LEU A 284 -2.84 17.08 4.19
N PRO A 285 -4.09 16.82 4.62
CA PRO A 285 -4.52 17.19 5.97
C PRO A 285 -3.70 16.43 7.02
N ARG A 286 -3.58 16.98 8.22
CA ARG A 286 -2.87 16.35 9.36
C ARG A 286 -1.47 15.80 9.01
N TRP A 287 -0.76 16.50 8.13
CA TRP A 287 0.51 16.00 7.60
C TRP A 287 1.58 15.76 8.66
N GLN A 288 1.74 16.70 9.60
CA GLN A 288 2.75 16.57 10.67
C GLN A 288 2.43 15.41 11.60
N GLU A 289 1.16 15.23 11.97
CA GLU A 289 0.70 14.08 12.78
C GLU A 289 0.98 12.75 12.05
N SER A 290 0.80 12.72 10.72
CA SER A 290 1.10 11.54 9.89
C SER A 290 2.58 11.20 9.88
N LEU A 291 3.47 12.21 9.84
CA LEU A 291 4.91 12.00 9.94
C LEU A 291 5.33 11.50 11.33
N GLU A 292 4.73 12.03 12.38
CA GLU A 292 4.99 11.60 13.77
C GLU A 292 4.51 10.17 14.01
N LEU A 293 3.31 9.82 13.55
CA LEU A 293 2.81 8.45 13.59
C LEU A 293 3.74 7.48 12.88
N ALA A 294 4.20 7.81 11.67
CA ALA A 294 5.10 6.94 10.94
C ALA A 294 6.45 6.75 11.66
N ARG A 295 6.99 7.79 12.31
CA ARG A 295 8.21 7.69 13.12
C ARG A 295 8.02 6.84 14.38
N SER A 296 6.91 6.97 15.07
CA SER A 296 6.61 6.22 16.30
C SER A 296 6.28 4.76 16.04
N CYS A 297 5.78 4.43 14.84
CA CYS A 297 5.34 3.09 14.49
C CYS A 297 6.50 2.11 14.28
N LEU A 298 7.58 2.49 13.59
CA LEU A 298 8.64 1.54 13.24
C LEU A 298 9.32 0.89 14.44
N PRO A 299 9.66 1.64 15.53
CA PRO A 299 10.35 1.07 16.69
C PRO A 299 9.58 -0.02 17.45
N VAL A 300 8.25 -0.13 17.28
CA VAL A 300 7.47 -1.17 17.95
C VAL A 300 7.66 -2.55 17.31
N PHE A 301 8.29 -2.61 16.13
CA PHE A 301 8.60 -3.86 15.44
C PHE A 301 10.07 -4.24 15.65
N PRO A 302 10.38 -5.19 16.54
CA PRO A 302 11.76 -5.54 16.84
C PRO A 302 12.50 -6.05 15.59
N ASN A 303 13.77 -5.62 15.43
CA ASN A 303 14.65 -6.04 14.33
C ASN A 303 14.13 -5.70 12.91
N LEU A 304 13.25 -4.73 12.81
CA LEU A 304 12.76 -4.16 11.55
C LEU A 304 13.11 -2.66 11.53
N ASP A 305 14.20 -2.32 10.86
CA ASP A 305 14.72 -0.95 10.82
C ASP A 305 14.34 -0.20 9.53
N PHE A 306 13.56 -0.81 8.64
CA PHE A 306 13.07 -0.20 7.41
C PHE A 306 11.70 -0.74 7.04
N ALA A 307 10.78 0.16 6.73
CA ALA A 307 9.45 -0.22 6.25
C ALA A 307 8.87 0.80 5.26
N GLY A 308 7.94 0.34 4.44
CA GLY A 308 6.99 1.17 3.74
C GLY A 308 5.63 1.07 4.43
N MET A 309 5.20 2.12 5.09
CA MET A 309 3.94 2.16 5.82
C MET A 309 2.85 2.78 4.96
N ASP A 310 1.67 2.20 4.97
CA ASP A 310 0.47 2.82 4.40
C ASP A 310 -0.29 3.51 5.54
N VAL A 311 -0.39 4.83 5.44
CA VAL A 311 -1.06 5.70 6.42
C VAL A 311 -2.36 6.19 5.80
N ALA A 312 -3.49 5.94 6.45
CA ALA A 312 -4.76 6.57 6.13
C ALA A 312 -4.93 7.82 7.00
N ILE A 313 -5.49 8.88 6.42
CA ILE A 313 -5.76 10.13 7.13
C ILE A 313 -7.26 10.24 7.34
N THR A 314 -7.71 10.27 8.59
CA THR A 314 -9.11 10.42 8.98
C THR A 314 -9.37 11.81 9.60
N ALA A 315 -10.63 12.14 9.83
CA ALA A 315 -10.98 13.37 10.52
C ALA A 315 -10.42 13.41 11.96
N ASP A 316 -10.35 12.26 12.63
CA ASP A 316 -9.88 12.15 14.01
C ASP A 316 -8.34 12.06 14.12
N GLY A 317 -7.65 11.73 13.04
CA GLY A 317 -6.19 11.59 13.00
C GLY A 317 -5.70 10.57 11.97
N PRO A 318 -4.39 10.49 11.75
CA PRO A 318 -3.81 9.46 10.90
C PRO A 318 -3.80 8.10 11.61
N LEU A 319 -3.88 7.01 10.83
CA LEU A 319 -3.76 5.65 11.33
C LEU A 319 -2.94 4.76 10.37
N ILE A 320 -2.28 3.75 10.92
CA ILE A 320 -1.53 2.74 10.14
C ILE A 320 -2.52 1.74 9.57
N VAL A 321 -2.51 1.58 8.25
CA VAL A 321 -3.28 0.57 7.52
C VAL A 321 -2.51 -0.74 7.45
N GLU A 322 -1.22 -0.66 7.06
CA GLU A 322 -0.28 -1.79 7.02
C GLU A 322 1.17 -1.33 6.99
N LEU A 323 2.07 -2.20 7.40
CA LEU A 323 3.52 -2.01 7.37
C LEU A 323 4.16 -3.06 6.45
N ASN A 324 4.86 -2.61 5.42
CA ASN A 324 5.52 -3.45 4.44
C ASN A 324 7.03 -3.51 4.71
N VAL A 325 7.55 -4.66 5.18
CA VAL A 325 8.98 -4.87 5.50
C VAL A 325 9.88 -4.99 4.27
N GLN A 326 9.28 -5.22 3.11
CA GLN A 326 9.95 -5.28 1.80
C GLN A 326 9.13 -4.50 0.77
N PRO A 327 8.98 -3.16 0.95
CA PRO A 327 8.15 -2.36 0.05
C PRO A 327 8.67 -2.44 -1.39
N ASP A 328 7.76 -2.49 -2.37
CA ASP A 328 8.15 -2.58 -3.79
C ASP A 328 9.01 -1.38 -4.20
N CYS A 329 10.25 -1.65 -4.61
CA CYS A 329 11.20 -0.64 -5.07
C CYS A 329 10.71 0.13 -6.31
N ARG A 330 9.76 -0.43 -7.06
CA ARG A 330 9.19 0.23 -8.25
C ARG A 330 8.30 1.41 -7.89
N HIS A 331 7.66 1.43 -6.73
CA HIS A 331 6.87 2.59 -6.29
C HIS A 331 7.76 3.83 -6.11
N ALA A 332 8.87 3.70 -5.40
CA ALA A 332 9.85 4.76 -5.24
C ALA A 332 10.43 5.23 -6.59
N ALA A 333 10.78 4.25 -7.45
CA ALA A 333 11.32 4.53 -8.77
C ALA A 333 10.38 5.34 -9.67
N ARG A 334 9.07 5.05 -9.64
CA ARG A 334 8.07 5.78 -10.43
C ARG A 334 8.02 7.27 -10.09
N VAL A 335 8.25 7.60 -8.83
CA VAL A 335 8.27 8.99 -8.34
C VAL A 335 9.68 9.59 -8.31
N GLY A 336 10.65 8.91 -8.91
CA GLY A 336 12.01 9.42 -9.12
C GLY A 336 12.92 9.32 -7.89
N ILE A 337 12.60 8.46 -6.93
CA ILE A 337 13.38 8.29 -5.71
C ILE A 337 14.33 7.09 -5.87
N PRO A 338 15.67 7.30 -5.82
CA PRO A 338 16.63 6.22 -5.82
C PRO A 338 16.47 5.35 -4.56
N THR A 339 16.32 4.06 -4.73
CA THR A 339 16.07 3.14 -3.61
C THR A 339 17.23 3.04 -2.64
N ALA A 340 18.48 3.31 -3.06
CA ALA A 340 19.62 3.41 -2.17
C ALA A 340 19.44 4.53 -1.11
N ASP A 341 18.77 5.62 -1.47
CA ASP A 341 18.53 6.77 -0.57
C ASP A 341 17.52 6.44 0.53
N LEU A 342 16.54 5.58 0.20
CA LEU A 342 15.58 5.09 1.19
C LEU A 342 16.23 4.21 2.25
N LEU A 343 17.26 3.45 1.87
CA LEU A 343 17.93 2.47 2.71
C LEU A 343 19.12 3.06 3.50
N SER A 344 19.58 4.24 3.12
CA SER A 344 20.66 4.92 3.86
C SER A 344 20.20 5.32 5.26
N GLY A 345 21.06 5.17 6.25
CA GLY A 345 20.84 5.63 7.63
C GLY A 345 20.85 7.14 7.73
#